data_bbd4a193d3c84786aee9eec2331c88d9
#
_entry.id   bbd4a193d3c84786aee9eec2331c88d9
#
_cell.length_a   1.000
_cell.length_b   1.000
_cell.length_c   1.000
_cell.angle_alpha   90.00
_cell.angle_beta   90.00
_cell.angle_gamma   90.00
#
_symmetry.space_group_name_H-M   'P 1'
#
loop_
_entity.id
_entity.type
_entity.pdbx_description
1 polymer ?
#
loop_
_entity_poly.entity_id
_entity_poly.type
_entity_poly.pdbx_seq_one_letter_code
_entity_poly.pdbx_strand_id
1 'polypeptide(L)'
;MGTRNLTMVISNGETKVAQYGQWDGYPSGNGLVVLEFLHSNLPNLDDFKKSLKRVFFTNGNKEKEIKNFCESIGAKDGWMTGDQSKLYQEKYPYLTRDNGAKILEMIYDSMEEEVWITDSTDFAGDSLFCEWAYLIDLDKNVFEVYEGFNQKPLTIEDRFFHLTDKESEYHPIKLKKSYQLNNLPLEDEFLNDFKQEQEN
;
A
#
# COMPACT_ATOMS: atom_id res chain seq x y z
N MET A 1 0.60 2.33 -19.46
CA MET A 1 1.33 2.82 -18.28
C MET A 1 0.50 2.41 -17.09
N GLY A 2 1.08 1.77 -16.08
CA GLY A 2 0.29 1.29 -14.94
C GLY A 2 -0.07 2.43 -14.01
N THR A 3 -1.26 2.40 -13.39
CA THR A 3 -1.65 3.31 -12.33
C THR A 3 -1.04 2.84 -11.02
N ARG A 4 -0.08 3.61 -10.52
CA ARG A 4 0.69 3.28 -9.30
C ARG A 4 -0.09 3.67 -8.06
N ASN A 5 0.09 2.88 -7.02
CA ASN A 5 -0.64 3.06 -5.78
C ASN A 5 0.18 2.67 -4.55
N LEU A 6 -0.35 3.01 -3.39
CA LEU A 6 0.18 2.65 -2.09
C LEU A 6 -0.93 2.07 -1.23
N THR A 7 -0.69 0.89 -0.63
CA THR A 7 -1.60 0.29 0.34
C THR A 7 -0.94 0.34 1.71
N MET A 8 -1.62 0.92 2.69
CA MET A 8 -1.07 1.13 4.03
C MET A 8 -1.97 0.59 5.13
N VAL A 9 -1.36 0.14 6.22
CA VAL A 9 -2.07 -0.22 7.46
C VAL A 9 -1.35 0.41 8.64
N ILE A 10 -2.11 1.09 9.50
CA ILE A 10 -1.65 1.61 10.79
C ILE A 10 -2.29 0.80 11.90
N SER A 11 -1.47 0.39 12.87
CA SER A 11 -1.90 -0.31 14.08
C SER A 11 -0.94 -0.04 15.23
N ASN A 12 -1.46 0.27 16.41
CA ASN A 12 -0.72 0.63 17.62
C ASN A 12 0.22 1.84 17.42
N GLY A 13 -0.23 2.85 16.67
CA GLY A 13 0.52 4.07 16.40
C GLY A 13 1.66 3.91 15.38
N GLU A 14 1.79 2.75 14.75
CA GLU A 14 2.86 2.43 13.82
C GLU A 14 2.33 2.06 12.44
N THR A 15 3.04 2.43 11.38
CA THR A 15 2.82 1.87 10.05
C THR A 15 3.26 0.41 10.04
N LYS A 16 2.35 -0.52 9.78
CA LYS A 16 2.61 -1.95 9.71
C LYS A 16 2.73 -2.46 8.28
N VAL A 17 2.06 -1.79 7.35
CA VAL A 17 2.12 -2.07 5.92
C VAL A 17 2.26 -0.76 5.17
N ALA A 18 3.17 -0.71 4.21
CA ALA A 18 3.34 0.37 3.24
C ALA A 18 3.76 -0.23 1.91
N GLN A 19 2.81 -0.90 1.23
CA GLN A 19 3.06 -1.67 0.02
C GLN A 19 2.84 -0.82 -1.22
N TYR A 20 3.91 -0.61 -1.98
CA TYR A 20 3.85 -0.07 -3.33
C TYR A 20 3.14 -1.05 -4.28
N GLY A 21 2.27 -0.54 -5.15
CA GLY A 21 1.63 -1.27 -6.24
C GLY A 21 1.90 -0.60 -7.59
N GLN A 22 2.35 -1.40 -8.58
CA GLN A 22 2.69 -0.89 -9.93
C GLN A 22 1.45 -0.74 -10.82
N TRP A 23 0.39 -1.52 -10.57
CA TRP A 23 -0.72 -1.70 -11.48
C TRP A 23 -2.07 -1.51 -10.78
N ASP A 24 -3.09 -1.18 -11.58
CA ASP A 24 -4.50 -1.16 -11.18
C ASP A 24 -4.80 -0.31 -9.94
N GLY A 25 -4.08 0.81 -9.78
CA GLY A 25 -4.17 1.68 -8.62
C GLY A 25 -5.49 2.45 -8.47
N TYR A 26 -6.39 2.43 -9.47
CA TYR A 26 -7.67 3.13 -9.41
C TYR A 26 -8.57 2.62 -8.28
N PRO A 27 -9.57 3.40 -7.83
CA PRO A 27 -10.59 2.94 -6.91
C PRO A 27 -11.31 1.65 -7.38
N SER A 28 -11.55 1.51 -8.69
CA SER A 28 -12.13 0.29 -9.30
C SER A 28 -11.17 -0.91 -9.39
N GLY A 29 -9.91 -0.74 -9.04
CA GLY A 29 -8.90 -1.80 -8.96
C GLY A 29 -8.50 -2.06 -7.52
N ASN A 30 -7.30 -1.59 -7.13
CA ASN A 30 -6.80 -1.80 -5.75
C ASN A 30 -7.72 -1.22 -4.67
N GLY A 31 -8.49 -0.16 -4.96
CA GLY A 31 -9.48 0.37 -4.02
C GLY A 31 -10.55 -0.65 -3.65
N LEU A 32 -11.13 -1.34 -4.65
CA LEU A 32 -12.09 -2.42 -4.41
C LEU A 32 -11.46 -3.62 -3.69
N VAL A 33 -10.22 -3.99 -4.02
CA VAL A 33 -9.51 -5.09 -3.32
C VAL A 33 -9.39 -4.79 -1.83
N VAL A 34 -9.06 -3.54 -1.44
CA VAL A 34 -9.03 -3.14 -0.03
C VAL A 34 -10.43 -3.18 0.59
N LEU A 35 -11.44 -2.67 -0.10
CA LEU A 35 -12.82 -2.66 0.39
C LEU A 35 -13.36 -4.06 0.60
N GLU A 36 -13.15 -4.98 -0.36
CA GLU A 36 -13.53 -6.40 -0.26
C GLU A 36 -12.82 -7.10 0.90
N PHE A 37 -11.51 -6.86 1.06
CA PHE A 37 -10.76 -7.37 2.18
C PHE A 37 -11.36 -6.92 3.52
N LEU A 38 -11.72 -5.64 3.63
CA LEU A 38 -12.35 -5.09 4.83
C LEU A 38 -13.72 -5.73 5.08
N HIS A 39 -14.61 -5.80 4.09
CA HIS A 39 -15.92 -6.43 4.23
C HIS A 39 -15.83 -7.89 4.67
N SER A 40 -14.89 -8.64 4.10
CA SER A 40 -14.69 -10.05 4.40
C SER A 40 -14.15 -10.28 5.82
N ASN A 41 -13.35 -9.35 6.33
CA ASN A 41 -12.59 -9.52 7.57
C ASN A 41 -13.05 -8.61 8.72
N LEU A 42 -14.04 -7.74 8.54
CA LEU A 42 -14.57 -6.89 9.60
C LEU A 42 -14.87 -7.63 10.92
N PRO A 43 -15.51 -8.83 10.91
CA PRO A 43 -15.78 -9.57 12.13
C PRO A 43 -14.51 -10.10 12.83
N ASN A 44 -13.40 -10.18 12.09
CA ASN A 44 -12.14 -10.81 12.51
C ASN A 44 -10.95 -9.83 12.49
N LEU A 45 -11.18 -8.51 12.59
CA LEU A 45 -10.10 -7.52 12.58
C LEU A 45 -9.06 -7.74 13.68
N ASP A 46 -9.42 -8.35 14.81
CA ASP A 46 -8.47 -8.70 15.85
C ASP A 46 -7.49 -9.81 15.40
N ASP A 47 -7.92 -10.73 14.53
CA ASP A 47 -7.03 -11.72 13.95
C ASP A 47 -6.11 -11.09 12.93
N PHE A 48 -6.59 -10.13 12.13
CA PHE A 48 -5.73 -9.33 11.26
C PHE A 48 -4.68 -8.54 12.07
N LYS A 49 -5.06 -7.90 13.18
CA LYS A 49 -4.10 -7.24 14.08
C LYS A 49 -3.04 -8.20 14.63
N LYS A 50 -3.39 -9.46 14.87
CA LYS A 50 -2.41 -10.49 15.28
C LYS A 50 -1.45 -10.82 14.14
N SER A 51 -1.94 -10.94 12.89
CA SER A 51 -1.11 -11.18 11.71
C SER A 51 -0.11 -10.04 11.48
N LEU A 52 -0.52 -8.78 11.70
CA LEU A 52 0.36 -7.60 11.58
C LEU A 52 1.55 -7.60 12.56
N LYS A 53 1.47 -8.33 13.68
CA LYS A 53 2.62 -8.46 14.62
C LYS A 53 3.79 -9.22 14.03
N ARG A 54 3.57 -10.00 12.98
CA ARG A 54 4.58 -10.79 12.27
C ARG A 54 5.16 -10.05 11.07
N VAL A 55 4.66 -8.86 10.78
CA VAL A 55 5.12 -8.05 9.64
C VAL A 55 6.29 -7.18 10.06
N PHE A 56 7.36 -7.26 9.28
CA PHE A 56 8.58 -6.49 9.46
C PHE A 56 8.96 -5.80 8.15
N PHE A 57 9.43 -4.58 8.25
CA PHE A 57 10.05 -3.91 7.12
C PHE A 57 11.47 -4.43 6.91
N THR A 58 11.86 -4.59 5.65
CA THR A 58 13.23 -4.99 5.30
C THR A 58 14.24 -4.01 5.91
N ASN A 59 15.33 -4.55 6.40
CA ASN A 59 16.44 -3.82 7.01
C ASN A 59 17.77 -4.32 6.43
N GLY A 60 18.87 -3.68 6.79
CA GLY A 60 20.18 -3.95 6.21
C GLY A 60 20.61 -5.43 6.24
N ASN A 61 20.19 -6.22 7.23
CA ASN A 61 20.47 -7.66 7.27
C ASN A 61 19.61 -8.42 6.25
N LYS A 62 18.31 -8.12 6.19
CA LYS A 62 17.38 -8.75 5.26
C LYS A 62 17.68 -8.34 3.81
N GLU A 63 18.00 -7.07 3.59
CA GLU A 63 18.43 -6.56 2.28
C GLU A 63 19.71 -7.26 1.79
N LYS A 64 20.66 -7.51 2.69
CA LYS A 64 21.88 -8.26 2.36
C LYS A 64 21.57 -9.72 2.01
N GLU A 65 20.66 -10.37 2.73
CA GLU A 65 20.17 -11.73 2.41
C GLU A 65 19.56 -11.76 1.00
N ILE A 66 18.64 -10.81 0.72
CA ILE A 66 17.98 -10.68 -0.57
C ILE A 66 19.00 -10.47 -1.69
N LYS A 67 19.95 -9.55 -1.49
CA LYS A 67 21.01 -9.28 -2.45
C LYS A 67 21.83 -10.54 -2.76
N ASN A 68 22.28 -11.26 -1.72
CA ASN A 68 23.04 -12.49 -1.89
C ASN A 68 22.23 -13.55 -2.68
N PHE A 69 20.93 -13.65 -2.41
CA PHE A 69 20.06 -14.55 -3.18
C PHE A 69 19.97 -14.11 -4.65
N CYS A 70 19.75 -12.82 -4.93
CA CYS A 70 19.72 -12.30 -6.30
C CYS A 70 21.03 -12.59 -7.06
N GLU A 71 22.18 -12.38 -6.41
CA GLU A 71 23.49 -12.73 -6.98
C GLU A 71 23.60 -14.23 -7.25
N SER A 72 23.11 -15.09 -6.35
CA SER A 72 23.17 -16.55 -6.48
C SER A 72 22.36 -17.10 -7.66
N ILE A 73 21.27 -16.43 -8.04
CA ILE A 73 20.46 -16.76 -9.22
C ILE A 73 20.94 -16.06 -10.48
N GLY A 74 22.05 -15.31 -10.41
CA GLY A 74 22.69 -14.66 -11.54
C GLY A 74 22.08 -13.31 -11.94
N ALA A 75 21.28 -12.69 -11.08
CA ALA A 75 20.82 -11.30 -11.27
C ALA A 75 22.00 -10.34 -11.22
N LYS A 76 22.00 -9.32 -12.10
CA LYS A 76 23.08 -8.33 -12.19
C LYS A 76 22.46 -6.92 -12.14
N ASP A 77 23.06 -6.08 -11.30
CA ASP A 77 22.71 -4.66 -11.20
C ASP A 77 21.20 -4.37 -11.05
N GLY A 78 20.49 -5.25 -10.33
CA GLY A 78 19.05 -5.14 -10.12
C GLY A 78 18.17 -5.64 -11.27
N TRP A 79 18.77 -6.15 -12.36
CA TRP A 79 18.05 -6.72 -13.49
C TRP A 79 17.90 -8.24 -13.34
N MET A 80 16.69 -8.72 -13.61
CA MET A 80 16.34 -10.14 -13.59
C MET A 80 15.68 -10.53 -14.92
N THR A 81 16.04 -11.71 -15.41
CA THR A 81 15.30 -12.38 -16.48
C THR A 81 13.95 -12.88 -15.95
N GLY A 82 13.05 -13.28 -16.86
CA GLY A 82 11.74 -13.81 -16.44
C GLY A 82 11.86 -15.04 -15.50
N ASP A 83 12.82 -15.93 -15.75
CA ASP A 83 13.04 -17.12 -14.89
C ASP A 83 13.63 -16.74 -13.53
N GLN A 84 14.57 -15.79 -13.50
CA GLN A 84 15.12 -15.25 -12.24
C GLN A 84 14.05 -14.54 -11.42
N SER A 85 13.17 -13.77 -12.08
CA SER A 85 12.04 -13.10 -11.43
C SER A 85 11.07 -14.09 -10.79
N LYS A 86 10.79 -15.23 -11.44
CA LYS A 86 9.98 -16.30 -10.84
C LYS A 86 10.61 -16.88 -9.58
N LEU A 87 11.91 -17.21 -9.64
CA LEU A 87 12.65 -17.71 -8.47
C LEU A 87 12.64 -16.69 -7.32
N TYR A 88 12.78 -15.40 -7.64
CA TYR A 88 12.69 -14.32 -6.65
C TYR A 88 11.30 -14.25 -6.01
N GLN A 89 10.23 -14.27 -6.81
CA GLN A 89 8.85 -14.24 -6.33
C GLN A 89 8.49 -15.47 -5.49
N GLU A 90 8.98 -16.64 -5.85
CA GLU A 90 8.80 -17.87 -5.06
C GLU A 90 9.50 -17.78 -3.69
N LYS A 91 10.70 -17.18 -3.64
CA LYS A 91 11.47 -17.03 -2.41
C LYS A 91 10.99 -15.89 -1.53
N TYR A 92 10.55 -14.79 -2.13
CA TYR A 92 10.15 -13.55 -1.46
C TYR A 92 8.80 -13.04 -1.98
N PRO A 93 7.70 -13.79 -1.77
CA PRO A 93 6.40 -13.47 -2.35
C PRO A 93 5.86 -12.11 -1.89
N TYR A 94 6.20 -11.68 -0.69
CA TYR A 94 5.72 -10.42 -0.12
C TYR A 94 6.50 -9.18 -0.61
N LEU A 95 7.66 -9.36 -1.28
CA LEU A 95 8.52 -8.26 -1.74
C LEU A 95 8.26 -7.85 -3.19
N THR A 96 7.26 -8.44 -3.85
CA THR A 96 6.96 -8.07 -5.22
C THR A 96 6.09 -6.81 -5.31
N ARG A 97 6.47 -5.91 -6.23
CA ARG A 97 5.73 -4.69 -6.52
C ARG A 97 4.36 -4.92 -7.18
N ASP A 98 4.10 -6.14 -7.63
CA ASP A 98 2.85 -6.49 -8.30
C ASP A 98 1.76 -6.92 -7.31
N ASN A 99 2.07 -7.03 -6.01
CA ASN A 99 1.11 -7.42 -4.98
C ASN A 99 0.02 -6.36 -4.80
N GLY A 100 0.37 -5.06 -4.83
CA GLY A 100 -0.60 -4.00 -4.54
C GLY A 100 -1.40 -4.28 -3.27
N ALA A 101 -2.72 -4.08 -3.31
CA ALA A 101 -3.60 -4.31 -2.16
C ALA A 101 -3.78 -5.78 -1.76
N LYS A 102 -3.44 -6.74 -2.63
CA LYS A 102 -3.46 -8.17 -2.31
C LYS A 102 -2.53 -8.53 -1.15
N ILE A 103 -1.56 -7.70 -0.85
CA ILE A 103 -0.66 -7.86 0.30
C ILE A 103 -1.43 -8.02 1.62
N LEU A 104 -2.63 -7.43 1.75
CA LEU A 104 -3.47 -7.52 2.94
C LEU A 104 -3.91 -8.97 3.21
N GLU A 105 -4.47 -9.62 2.19
CA GLU A 105 -4.90 -11.02 2.26
C GLU A 105 -3.69 -11.95 2.44
N MET A 106 -2.60 -11.71 1.72
CA MET A 106 -1.36 -12.48 1.84
C MET A 106 -0.81 -12.45 3.27
N ILE A 107 -0.85 -11.30 3.95
CA ILE A 107 -0.43 -11.16 5.35
C ILE A 107 -1.41 -11.88 6.28
N TYR A 108 -2.72 -11.72 6.04
CA TYR A 108 -3.76 -12.32 6.86
C TYR A 108 -3.68 -13.85 6.85
N ASP A 109 -3.53 -14.45 5.66
CA ASP A 109 -3.49 -15.89 5.45
C ASP A 109 -2.12 -16.51 5.70
N SER A 110 -1.08 -15.70 5.90
CA SER A 110 0.28 -16.19 6.09
C SER A 110 0.39 -17.07 7.35
N MET A 111 1.07 -18.20 7.20
CA MET A 111 1.47 -19.07 8.32
C MET A 111 2.94 -18.85 8.72
N GLU A 112 3.64 -17.91 8.09
CA GLU A 112 5.04 -17.61 8.39
C GLU A 112 5.16 -16.90 9.75
N GLU A 113 6.24 -17.17 10.46
CA GLU A 113 6.56 -16.50 11.73
C GLU A 113 6.97 -15.04 11.52
N GLU A 114 7.60 -14.74 10.37
CA GLU A 114 8.04 -13.42 9.97
C GLU A 114 7.67 -13.15 8.51
N VAL A 115 6.91 -12.10 8.29
CA VAL A 115 6.54 -11.61 6.95
C VAL A 115 7.34 -10.33 6.68
N TRP A 116 8.27 -10.41 5.72
CA TRP A 116 9.12 -9.28 5.37
C TRP A 116 8.58 -8.56 4.14
N ILE A 117 8.35 -7.26 4.29
CA ILE A 117 7.86 -6.36 3.21
C ILE A 117 8.78 -5.13 3.08
N THR A 118 8.69 -4.45 1.94
CA THR A 118 9.39 -3.18 1.74
C THR A 118 8.60 -2.04 2.38
N ASP A 119 9.30 -1.10 3.06
CA ASP A 119 8.68 0.15 3.47
C ASP A 119 8.65 1.13 2.28
N SER A 120 7.46 1.42 1.81
CA SER A 120 7.22 2.41 0.73
C SER A 120 6.48 3.65 1.24
N THR A 121 6.54 3.95 2.54
CA THR A 121 5.82 5.09 3.15
C THR A 121 6.15 6.41 2.46
N ASP A 122 7.42 6.64 2.12
CA ASP A 122 7.88 7.87 1.47
C ASP A 122 7.26 8.09 0.09
N PHE A 123 6.74 7.03 -0.56
CA PHE A 123 6.05 7.15 -1.84
C PHE A 123 4.78 8.01 -1.75
N ALA A 124 4.17 8.15 -0.58
CA ALA A 124 3.07 9.08 -0.34
C ALA A 124 3.47 10.56 -0.54
N GLY A 125 4.77 10.88 -0.45
CA GLY A 125 5.32 12.21 -0.71
C GLY A 125 5.37 12.59 -2.19
N ASP A 126 5.44 11.60 -3.07
CA ASP A 126 5.58 11.78 -4.53
C ASP A 126 4.22 11.62 -5.23
N SER A 127 3.33 12.61 -5.08
CA SER A 127 1.97 12.52 -5.64
C SER A 127 1.90 12.63 -7.16
N LEU A 128 2.99 12.99 -7.84
CA LEU A 128 3.07 12.88 -9.30
C LEU A 128 3.04 11.41 -9.75
N PHE A 129 3.61 10.52 -8.94
CA PHE A 129 3.71 9.11 -9.25
C PHE A 129 2.84 8.22 -8.37
N CYS A 130 2.56 8.59 -7.13
CA CYS A 130 1.57 7.95 -6.27
C CYS A 130 0.17 8.46 -6.64
N GLU A 131 -0.45 7.82 -7.63
CA GLU A 131 -1.73 8.29 -8.19
C GLU A 131 -2.90 8.06 -7.24
N TRP A 132 -2.84 6.97 -6.45
CA TRP A 132 -3.83 6.62 -5.44
C TRP A 132 -3.17 5.98 -4.22
N ALA A 133 -3.76 6.17 -3.05
CA ALA A 133 -3.40 5.38 -1.87
C ALA A 133 -4.62 5.02 -1.03
N TYR A 134 -4.52 3.84 -0.41
CA TYR A 134 -5.56 3.20 0.39
C TYR A 134 -4.99 2.89 1.76
N LEU A 135 -5.50 3.53 2.80
CA LEU A 135 -4.98 3.42 4.14
C LEU A 135 -6.05 2.91 5.11
N ILE A 136 -5.76 1.82 5.79
CA ILE A 136 -6.55 1.28 6.90
C ILE A 136 -5.90 1.73 8.21
N ASP A 137 -6.56 2.61 8.95
CA ASP A 137 -6.13 3.04 10.27
C ASP A 137 -6.97 2.29 11.32
N LEU A 138 -6.39 1.22 11.87
CA LEU A 138 -7.06 0.36 12.86
C LEU A 138 -7.18 1.02 14.23
N ASP A 139 -6.42 2.08 14.49
CA ASP A 139 -6.46 2.83 15.75
C ASP A 139 -7.57 3.88 15.72
N LYS A 140 -7.75 4.53 14.56
CA LYS A 140 -8.83 5.50 14.32
C LYS A 140 -10.13 4.85 13.83
N ASN A 141 -10.07 3.56 13.50
CA ASN A 141 -11.19 2.79 12.96
C ASN A 141 -11.72 3.36 11.63
N VAL A 142 -10.81 3.75 10.71
CA VAL A 142 -11.15 4.36 9.41
C VAL A 142 -10.45 3.68 8.25
N PHE A 143 -11.11 3.72 7.09
CA PHE A 143 -10.55 3.47 5.78
C PHE A 143 -10.47 4.79 5.02
N GLU A 144 -9.26 5.19 4.64
CA GLU A 144 -8.98 6.47 3.97
C GLU A 144 -8.49 6.23 2.55
N VAL A 145 -9.02 6.99 1.60
CA VAL A 145 -8.61 6.99 0.20
C VAL A 145 -7.97 8.34 -0.12
N TYR A 146 -6.77 8.28 -0.68
CA TYR A 146 -5.98 9.44 -1.07
C TYR A 146 -5.80 9.47 -2.59
N GLU A 147 -5.74 10.69 -3.13
CA GLU A 147 -5.51 10.96 -4.56
C GLU A 147 -4.19 11.71 -4.73
N GLY A 148 -3.46 11.34 -5.79
CA GLY A 148 -2.23 12.01 -6.21
C GLY A 148 -2.47 13.28 -7.03
N PHE A 149 -1.46 13.67 -7.82
CA PHE A 149 -1.44 14.90 -8.64
C PHE A 149 -1.78 16.16 -7.82
N ASN A 150 -1.44 16.17 -6.54
CA ASN A 150 -1.78 17.23 -5.63
C ASN A 150 -0.85 18.43 -5.79
N GLN A 151 -1.33 19.53 -6.38
CA GLN A 151 -0.62 20.80 -6.50
C GLN A 151 -1.00 21.81 -5.39
N LYS A 152 -1.74 21.38 -4.38
CA LYS A 152 -2.15 22.24 -3.28
C LYS A 152 -1.35 21.87 -2.02
N PRO A 153 -0.72 22.85 -1.35
CA PRO A 153 -0.03 22.61 -0.10
C PRO A 153 -0.91 21.89 0.92
N LEU A 154 -0.31 20.93 1.63
CA LEU A 154 -0.91 20.30 2.78
C LEU A 154 -0.76 21.20 4.02
N THR A 155 -1.58 20.95 5.03
CA THR A 155 -1.52 21.57 6.35
C THR A 155 -0.99 20.59 7.39
N ILE A 156 -0.59 21.07 8.56
CA ILE A 156 -0.09 20.23 9.66
C ILE A 156 -1.12 19.17 10.13
N GLU A 157 -2.40 19.36 9.79
CA GLU A 157 -3.48 18.42 10.12
C GLU A 157 -3.54 17.25 9.12
N ASP A 158 -2.94 17.41 7.93
CA ASP A 158 -2.92 16.38 6.91
C ASP A 158 -1.87 15.29 7.27
N ARG A 159 -2.26 14.03 7.15
CA ARG A 159 -1.45 12.87 7.57
C ARG A 159 -0.03 12.88 6.98
N PHE A 160 0.10 13.22 5.72
CA PHE A 160 1.37 13.19 4.99
C PHE A 160 2.07 14.56 4.90
N PHE A 161 1.66 15.54 5.70
CA PHE A 161 2.30 16.86 5.73
C PHE A 161 3.82 16.79 5.96
N HIS A 162 4.28 15.86 6.79
CA HIS A 162 5.69 15.68 7.12
C HIS A 162 6.57 15.24 5.92
N LEU A 163 5.95 14.76 4.83
CA LEU A 163 6.63 14.38 3.58
C LEU A 163 6.68 15.55 2.57
N THR A 164 6.25 16.74 2.95
CA THR A 164 6.20 17.90 2.05
C THR A 164 7.60 18.34 1.66
N ASP A 165 7.90 18.28 0.36
CA ASP A 165 9.06 18.95 -0.23
C ASP A 165 8.64 20.36 -0.68
N LYS A 166 9.35 21.39 -0.16
CA LYS A 166 9.06 22.80 -0.44
C LYS A 166 9.51 23.23 -1.84
N GLU A 167 10.38 22.45 -2.48
CA GLU A 167 10.91 22.73 -3.81
C GLU A 167 10.12 22.02 -4.91
N SER A 168 9.24 21.07 -4.54
CA SER A 168 8.43 20.31 -5.48
C SER A 168 7.17 21.08 -5.91
N GLU A 169 6.82 21.00 -7.19
CA GLU A 169 5.54 21.48 -7.73
C GLU A 169 4.36 20.61 -7.23
N TYR A 170 4.62 19.34 -6.94
CA TYR A 170 3.64 18.39 -6.43
C TYR A 170 3.89 18.16 -4.94
N HIS A 171 2.82 18.33 -4.16
CA HIS A 171 2.79 18.05 -2.73
C HIS A 171 2.40 16.59 -2.47
N PRO A 172 2.57 16.05 -1.25
CA PRO A 172 2.15 14.69 -0.94
C PRO A 172 0.68 14.43 -1.28
N ILE A 173 0.32 13.14 -1.42
CA ILE A 173 -1.06 12.72 -1.68
C ILE A 173 -2.04 13.34 -0.70
N LYS A 174 -3.24 13.66 -1.19
CA LYS A 174 -4.27 14.34 -0.42
C LYS A 174 -5.46 13.45 -0.13
N LEU A 175 -5.98 13.52 1.11
CA LEU A 175 -7.19 12.82 1.50
C LEU A 175 -8.36 13.22 0.59
N LYS A 176 -8.96 12.22 -0.07
CA LYS A 176 -10.15 12.36 -0.91
C LYS A 176 -11.41 11.97 -0.17
N LYS A 177 -11.37 10.84 0.54
CA LYS A 177 -12.51 10.27 1.25
C LYS A 177 -12.05 9.46 2.47
N SER A 178 -12.88 9.48 3.52
CA SER A 178 -12.69 8.65 4.71
C SER A 178 -14.00 7.95 5.06
N TYR A 179 -13.92 6.67 5.37
CA TYR A 179 -15.05 5.82 5.79
C TYR A 179 -14.77 5.24 7.16
N GLN A 180 -15.79 5.18 8.00
CA GLN A 180 -15.69 4.44 9.26
C GLN A 180 -15.70 2.93 8.99
N LEU A 181 -14.82 2.16 9.61
CA LEU A 181 -14.76 0.71 9.37
C LEU A 181 -16.06 -0.02 9.74
N ASN A 182 -16.80 0.49 10.71
CA ASN A 182 -18.10 -0.06 11.10
C ASN A 182 -19.26 0.39 10.19
N ASN A 183 -19.00 1.20 9.17
CA ASN A 183 -19.98 1.70 8.20
C ASN A 183 -19.32 1.90 6.83
N LEU A 184 -18.78 0.82 6.27
CA LEU A 184 -18.17 0.83 4.95
C LEU A 184 -19.26 0.91 3.86
N PRO A 185 -18.99 1.62 2.74
CA PRO A 185 -19.90 1.70 1.62
C PRO A 185 -19.98 0.34 0.90
N LEU A 186 -21.06 0.09 0.19
CA LEU A 186 -21.11 -0.97 -0.82
C LEU A 186 -20.26 -0.57 -2.04
N GLU A 187 -19.92 -1.55 -2.89
CA GLU A 187 -19.08 -1.34 -4.07
C GLU A 187 -19.55 -0.19 -4.96
N ASP A 188 -20.84 -0.18 -5.32
CA ASP A 188 -21.42 0.87 -6.17
C ASP A 188 -21.34 2.25 -5.53
N GLU A 189 -21.57 2.34 -4.21
CA GLU A 189 -21.47 3.59 -3.44
C GLU A 189 -20.02 4.08 -3.41
N PHE A 190 -19.08 3.16 -3.12
CA PHE A 190 -17.65 3.45 -3.14
C PHE A 190 -17.21 3.98 -4.50
N LEU A 191 -17.53 3.30 -5.58
CA LEU A 191 -17.14 3.74 -6.93
C LEU A 191 -17.79 5.07 -7.32
N ASN A 192 -19.02 5.33 -6.90
CA ASN A 192 -19.69 6.59 -7.17
C ASN A 192 -18.99 7.78 -6.50
N ASP A 193 -18.40 7.60 -5.31
CA ASP A 193 -17.65 8.65 -4.62
C ASP A 193 -16.40 9.11 -5.40
N PHE A 194 -15.90 8.30 -6.36
CA PHE A 194 -14.70 8.58 -7.15
C PHE A 194 -14.98 8.71 -8.67
N LYS A 195 -16.23 8.63 -9.10
CA LYS A 195 -16.57 9.04 -10.45
C LYS A 195 -16.27 10.52 -10.56
N GLN A 196 -15.28 10.87 -11.40
CA GLN A 196 -15.04 12.26 -11.74
C GLN A 196 -16.36 12.81 -12.28
N GLU A 197 -16.76 13.99 -11.81
CA GLU A 197 -17.76 14.80 -12.50
C GLU A 197 -17.21 15.10 -13.91
N GLN A 198 -17.41 14.16 -14.82
CA GLN A 198 -17.28 14.43 -16.25
C GLN A 198 -18.53 15.18 -16.64
N GLU A 199 -18.60 16.46 -16.25
CA GLU A 199 -19.49 17.43 -16.86
C GLU A 199 -19.27 18.80 -16.18
N ASN A 200 -18.44 19.65 -16.78
CA ASN A 200 -18.87 21.03 -17.20
C ASN A 200 -17.70 21.72 -17.90
#